data_62ab5cc068e48937ce660016618a1291
#
_entry.id   62ab5cc068e48937ce660016618a1291
#
_cell.length_a   1.000
_cell.length_b   1.000
_cell.length_c   1.000
_cell.angle_alpha   90.00
_cell.angle_beta   90.00
_cell.angle_gamma   90.00
#
_symmetry.space_group_name_H-M   'P 1'
#
loop_
_entity.id
_entity.type
_entity.pdbx_description
1 polymer ?
#
loop_
_entity_poly.entity_id
_entity_poly.type
_entity_poly.pdbx_seq_one_letter_code
_entity_poly.pdbx_strand_id
1 'polypeptide(L)'
;MALVLDLYRQGKEFVAVFDHHDDLVVFVGEGENSELSFYQVKSSSELTWTPKRLARRSSNGELPKSIIGKAYYNVAQFGPEIRRASILSNRPLSATLSSASNAALHDGELSVADLSAADQEPLINSLEADFPGGFDKAHAPLLTFERVPFDLESYRTTVLGRIVKLLEELHPDFVAVSSPFYEALLTAAGECTGNKIKSATVEELRKRVSLDHEQISRLVVRVQSRAKNLVEWWTSVSDELAADGKRALQIQRVKNRCIAYVNARRAGERVAARTSEAIGEAIVKAALGDMDSVLEAAVTLKAHGLIEPSSELYDLQAAMIVELMETMT
;
A
#
# COMPACT_ATOMS: atom_id res chain seq x y z
N MET A 1 2.82 -4.32 0.58
CA MET A 1 2.07 -3.21 1.23
C MET A 1 0.75 -3.65 1.89
N ALA A 2 -0.16 -4.33 1.20
CA ALA A 2 -1.45 -4.75 1.78
C ALA A 2 -1.29 -5.58 3.08
N LEU A 3 -0.37 -6.55 3.10
CA LEU A 3 -0.04 -7.35 4.29
C LEU A 3 0.43 -6.47 5.46
N VAL A 4 1.28 -5.50 5.19
CA VAL A 4 1.83 -4.58 6.21
C VAL A 4 0.71 -3.73 6.84
N LEU A 5 -0.23 -3.24 6.03
CA LEU A 5 -1.42 -2.53 6.53
C LEU A 5 -2.33 -3.43 7.37
N ASP A 6 -2.49 -4.70 6.98
CA ASP A 6 -3.29 -5.66 7.75
C ASP A 6 -2.64 -5.99 9.11
N LEU A 7 -1.31 -6.12 9.17
CA LEU A 7 -0.58 -6.31 10.44
C LEU A 7 -0.72 -5.08 11.35
N TYR A 8 -0.55 -3.88 10.79
CA TYR A 8 -0.75 -2.64 11.52
C TYR A 8 -2.17 -2.53 12.10
N ARG A 9 -3.19 -2.78 11.26
CA ARG A 9 -4.60 -2.76 11.67
C ARG A 9 -4.93 -3.77 12.77
N GLN A 10 -4.22 -4.91 12.80
CA GLN A 10 -4.36 -5.92 13.87
C GLN A 10 -3.63 -5.52 15.17
N GLY A 11 -2.97 -4.36 15.21
CA GLY A 11 -2.18 -3.92 16.36
C GLY A 11 -0.95 -4.79 16.63
N LYS A 12 -0.43 -5.49 15.61
CA LYS A 12 0.75 -6.32 15.77
C LYS A 12 2.02 -5.50 15.63
N GLU A 13 2.96 -5.72 16.51
CA GLU A 13 4.33 -5.26 16.30
C GLU A 13 4.95 -6.05 15.15
N PHE A 14 5.57 -5.34 14.21
CA PHE A 14 6.23 -5.94 13.06
C PHE A 14 7.36 -5.07 12.53
N VAL A 15 8.24 -5.73 11.77
CA VAL A 15 9.29 -5.11 10.93
C VAL A 15 9.19 -5.74 9.55
N ALA A 16 9.00 -4.92 8.51
CA ALA A 16 8.92 -5.34 7.13
C ALA A 16 10.11 -4.84 6.32
N VAL A 17 10.88 -5.76 5.72
CA VAL A 17 12.06 -5.48 4.90
C VAL A 17 11.73 -5.83 3.46
N PHE A 18 11.93 -4.89 2.53
CA PHE A 18 11.61 -5.05 1.11
C PHE A 18 12.87 -5.33 0.29
N ASP A 19 12.71 -6.10 -0.79
CA ASP A 19 13.72 -6.38 -1.83
C ASP A 19 15.09 -6.85 -1.29
N HIS A 20 15.09 -7.66 -0.24
CA HIS A 20 16.34 -8.11 0.36
C HIS A 20 16.67 -9.58 0.04
N HIS A 21 16.13 -10.54 0.76
CA HIS A 21 16.29 -11.98 0.48
C HIS A 21 15.18 -12.49 -0.42
N ASP A 22 13.99 -11.91 -0.26
CA ASP A 22 12.79 -12.10 -1.05
C ASP A 22 12.14 -10.74 -1.31
N ASP A 23 11.04 -10.73 -2.05
CA ASP A 23 10.30 -9.50 -2.34
C ASP A 23 9.81 -8.80 -1.05
N LEU A 24 9.56 -9.58 0.01
CA LEU A 24 9.20 -9.07 1.34
C LEU A 24 9.60 -10.06 2.44
N VAL A 25 10.28 -9.57 3.45
CA VAL A 25 10.58 -10.29 4.70
C VAL A 25 9.85 -9.59 5.85
N VAL A 26 9.16 -10.35 6.71
CA VAL A 26 8.39 -9.80 7.81
C VAL A 26 8.74 -10.51 9.10
N PHE A 27 9.07 -9.73 10.11
CA PHE A 27 9.14 -10.15 11.50
C PHE A 27 7.86 -9.71 12.19
N VAL A 28 7.18 -10.60 12.91
CA VAL A 28 5.98 -10.29 13.68
C VAL A 28 6.26 -10.61 15.16
N GLY A 29 6.02 -9.64 16.03
CA GLY A 29 6.32 -9.73 17.46
C GLY A 29 7.58 -8.96 17.87
N GLU A 30 7.83 -8.89 19.17
CA GLU A 30 8.93 -8.13 19.76
C GLU A 30 10.17 -9.00 20.04
N GLY A 31 11.35 -8.39 19.89
CA GLY A 31 12.62 -8.96 20.32
C GLY A 31 12.98 -10.26 19.62
N GLU A 32 13.67 -11.15 20.33
CA GLU A 32 14.20 -12.42 19.81
C GLU A 32 13.09 -13.45 19.51
N ASN A 33 11.91 -13.30 20.10
CA ASN A 33 10.78 -14.21 19.90
C ASN A 33 9.89 -13.83 18.69
N SER A 34 10.34 -12.91 17.81
CA SER A 34 9.55 -12.55 16.65
C SER A 34 9.53 -13.69 15.62
N GLU A 35 8.36 -13.91 15.04
CA GLU A 35 8.14 -14.88 13.97
C GLU A 35 8.64 -14.33 12.63
N LEU A 36 9.60 -15.01 12.01
CA LEU A 36 10.17 -14.63 10.72
C LEU A 36 9.41 -15.29 9.56
N SER A 37 8.97 -14.49 8.60
CA SER A 37 8.29 -14.96 7.39
C SER A 37 8.89 -14.33 6.14
N PHE A 38 9.08 -15.15 5.10
CA PHE A 38 9.53 -14.72 3.78
C PHE A 38 8.36 -14.80 2.77
N TYR A 39 8.25 -13.80 1.92
CA TYR A 39 7.22 -13.73 0.90
C TYR A 39 7.83 -13.43 -0.46
N GLN A 40 7.66 -14.36 -1.37
CA GLN A 40 8.01 -14.20 -2.78
C GLN A 40 6.77 -13.88 -3.59
N VAL A 41 6.73 -12.72 -4.24
CA VAL A 41 5.58 -12.30 -5.06
C VAL A 41 5.74 -12.82 -6.49
N LYS A 42 4.75 -13.53 -6.98
CA LYS A 42 4.70 -14.05 -8.37
C LYS A 42 3.40 -13.64 -9.04
N SER A 43 3.52 -12.80 -10.04
CA SER A 43 2.39 -12.48 -10.94
C SER A 43 2.33 -13.46 -12.10
N SER A 44 1.12 -13.72 -12.59
CA SER A 44 0.89 -14.55 -13.77
C SER A 44 -0.22 -13.99 -14.62
N SER A 45 -0.02 -14.00 -15.94
CA SER A 45 -1.06 -13.78 -16.94
C SER A 45 -1.93 -15.01 -17.17
N GLU A 46 -1.43 -16.22 -16.81
CA GLU A 46 -2.23 -17.45 -16.88
C GLU A 46 -3.27 -17.49 -15.76
N LEU A 47 -4.35 -18.26 -15.97
CA LEU A 47 -5.48 -18.30 -15.05
C LEU A 47 -5.14 -18.92 -13.68
N THR A 48 -4.21 -19.89 -13.65
CA THR A 48 -3.90 -20.67 -12.45
C THR A 48 -2.42 -21.00 -12.33
N TRP A 49 -1.96 -21.25 -11.11
CA TRP A 49 -0.75 -21.97 -10.81
C TRP A 49 -1.01 -23.47 -10.68
N THR A 50 0.02 -24.29 -10.86
CA THR A 50 0.00 -25.72 -10.57
C THR A 50 1.29 -26.12 -9.87
N PRO A 51 1.31 -27.24 -9.09
CA PRO A 51 2.53 -27.76 -8.49
C PRO A 51 3.67 -27.96 -9.49
N LYS A 52 3.36 -28.52 -10.67
CA LYS A 52 4.35 -28.69 -11.76
C LYS A 52 4.94 -27.38 -12.24
N ARG A 53 4.16 -26.31 -12.26
CA ARG A 53 4.60 -24.99 -12.68
C ARG A 53 5.49 -24.33 -11.62
N LEU A 54 5.17 -24.47 -10.33
CA LEU A 54 6.01 -24.02 -9.23
C LEU A 54 7.35 -24.78 -9.18
N ALA A 55 7.34 -26.05 -9.53
CA ALA A 55 8.49 -26.94 -9.62
C ALA A 55 9.35 -26.71 -10.88
N ARG A 56 8.81 -26.01 -11.92
CA ARG A 56 9.53 -25.83 -13.19
C ARG A 56 10.84 -25.10 -12.98
N ARG A 57 11.94 -25.76 -13.37
CA ARG A 57 13.30 -25.21 -13.27
C ARG A 57 13.65 -24.40 -14.50
N SER A 58 14.25 -23.25 -14.30
CA SER A 58 14.84 -22.45 -15.38
C SER A 58 16.03 -23.20 -16.00
N SER A 59 16.20 -23.09 -17.32
CA SER A 59 17.38 -23.64 -18.01
C SER A 59 18.68 -22.89 -17.66
N ASN A 60 18.56 -21.62 -17.30
CA ASN A 60 19.67 -20.72 -17.05
C ASN A 60 19.69 -20.25 -15.57
N GLY A 61 20.85 -19.79 -15.12
CA GLY A 61 21.07 -19.22 -13.79
C GLY A 61 21.62 -20.19 -12.77
N GLU A 62 21.96 -19.63 -11.60
CA GLU A 62 22.47 -20.37 -10.45
C GLU A 62 21.33 -21.07 -9.69
N LEU A 63 21.68 -22.05 -8.87
CA LEU A 63 20.73 -22.69 -7.95
C LEU A 63 20.29 -21.72 -6.85
N PRO A 64 19.03 -21.78 -6.40
CA PRO A 64 17.93 -22.63 -6.87
C PRO A 64 17.27 -22.09 -8.15
N LYS A 65 16.83 -23.00 -9.05
CA LYS A 65 16.28 -22.68 -10.37
C LYS A 65 14.77 -22.67 -10.45
N SER A 66 14.10 -23.34 -9.52
CA SER A 66 12.63 -23.39 -9.46
C SER A 66 12.07 -22.29 -8.57
N ILE A 67 10.77 -21.98 -8.74
CA ILE A 67 10.07 -21.00 -7.88
C ILE A 67 10.03 -21.53 -6.44
N ILE A 68 9.66 -22.81 -6.27
CA ILE A 68 9.61 -23.42 -4.93
C ILE A 68 11.01 -23.53 -4.31
N GLY A 69 12.04 -23.78 -5.11
CA GLY A 69 13.43 -23.80 -4.64
C GLY A 69 13.90 -22.45 -4.13
N LYS A 70 13.51 -21.36 -4.79
CA LYS A 70 13.81 -20.00 -4.32
C LYS A 70 13.16 -19.70 -2.98
N ALA A 71 11.90 -20.10 -2.78
CA ALA A 71 11.23 -19.97 -1.49
C ALA A 71 11.94 -20.83 -0.41
N TYR A 72 12.32 -22.07 -0.74
CA TYR A 72 13.03 -22.95 0.20
C TYR A 72 14.43 -22.48 0.55
N TYR A 73 15.10 -21.70 -0.31
CA TYR A 73 16.44 -21.17 -0.04
C TYR A 73 16.50 -20.45 1.31
N ASN A 74 15.51 -19.65 1.63
CA ASN A 74 15.42 -18.95 2.90
C ASN A 74 15.22 -19.92 4.07
N VAL A 75 14.40 -20.97 3.89
CA VAL A 75 14.20 -22.01 4.90
C VAL A 75 15.52 -22.75 5.18
N ALA A 76 16.27 -23.09 4.13
CA ALA A 76 17.56 -23.75 4.28
C ALA A 76 18.60 -22.86 4.98
N GLN A 77 18.55 -21.55 4.78
CA GLN A 77 19.49 -20.60 5.34
C GLN A 77 19.21 -20.25 6.81
N PHE A 78 17.94 -19.99 7.15
CA PHE A 78 17.54 -19.47 8.46
C PHE A 78 16.96 -20.53 9.40
N GLY A 79 16.64 -21.71 8.87
CA GLY A 79 16.27 -22.89 9.64
C GLY A 79 15.09 -22.71 10.60
N PRO A 80 15.24 -23.05 11.88
CA PRO A 80 14.14 -23.09 12.84
C PRO A 80 13.54 -21.73 13.20
N GLU A 81 14.20 -20.63 12.83
CA GLU A 81 13.71 -19.28 13.10
C GLU A 81 12.57 -18.87 12.16
N ILE A 82 12.37 -19.64 11.07
CA ILE A 82 11.33 -19.36 10.09
C ILE A 82 10.01 -19.96 10.49
N ARG A 83 8.97 -19.13 10.49
CA ARG A 83 7.59 -19.58 10.56
C ARG A 83 7.05 -20.07 9.21
N ARG A 84 7.38 -19.35 8.12
CA ARG A 84 6.98 -19.71 6.77
C ARG A 84 7.81 -19.03 5.67
N ALA A 85 7.86 -19.69 4.51
CA ALA A 85 8.28 -19.10 3.25
C ALA A 85 7.13 -19.25 2.23
N SER A 86 6.48 -18.14 1.93
CA SER A 86 5.23 -18.11 1.17
C SER A 86 5.42 -17.58 -0.24
N ILE A 87 4.81 -18.23 -1.22
CA ILE A 87 4.67 -17.74 -2.58
C ILE A 87 3.32 -17.03 -2.67
N LEU A 88 3.33 -15.68 -2.77
CA LEU A 88 2.14 -14.88 -2.95
C LEU A 88 1.84 -14.71 -4.43
N SER A 89 0.60 -14.92 -4.85
CA SER A 89 0.21 -14.72 -6.24
C SER A 89 -1.17 -14.09 -6.40
N ASN A 90 -1.36 -13.41 -7.54
CA ASN A 90 -2.66 -12.89 -7.98
C ASN A 90 -3.56 -13.99 -8.57
N ARG A 91 -3.08 -15.20 -8.75
CA ARG A 91 -3.82 -16.34 -9.32
C ARG A 91 -3.91 -17.49 -8.33
N PRO A 92 -5.00 -18.26 -8.35
CA PRO A 92 -5.16 -19.41 -7.46
C PRO A 92 -4.22 -20.55 -7.82
N LEU A 93 -3.99 -21.45 -6.87
CA LEU A 93 -3.33 -22.73 -7.09
C LEU A 93 -4.37 -23.79 -7.42
N SER A 94 -4.21 -24.48 -8.56
CA SER A 94 -4.97 -25.67 -8.92
C SER A 94 -4.18 -26.89 -8.46
N ALA A 95 -4.68 -27.56 -7.42
CA ALA A 95 -4.02 -28.71 -6.81
C ALA A 95 -5.03 -29.65 -6.16
N THR A 96 -4.61 -30.89 -5.94
CA THR A 96 -5.34 -31.90 -5.17
C THR A 96 -4.83 -31.90 -3.74
N LEU A 97 -5.72 -31.79 -2.75
CA LEU A 97 -5.37 -31.94 -1.35
C LEU A 97 -5.24 -33.42 -0.97
N SER A 98 -4.46 -33.69 0.08
CA SER A 98 -4.33 -35.03 0.67
C SER A 98 -5.67 -35.61 1.16
N SER A 99 -6.62 -34.72 1.53
CA SER A 99 -7.98 -35.07 1.97
C SER A 99 -9.01 -35.15 0.85
N ALA A 100 -8.62 -34.88 -0.42
CA ALA A 100 -9.52 -34.81 -1.56
C ALA A 100 -9.10 -35.78 -2.67
N SER A 101 -10.05 -36.21 -3.53
CA SER A 101 -9.79 -37.07 -4.66
C SER A 101 -9.58 -36.33 -5.99
N ASN A 102 -9.95 -35.04 -6.05
CA ASN A 102 -9.88 -34.25 -7.28
C ASN A 102 -9.17 -32.92 -7.05
N ALA A 103 -8.54 -32.43 -8.10
CA ALA A 103 -7.95 -31.09 -8.09
C ALA A 103 -9.03 -30.01 -7.98
N ALA A 104 -8.76 -28.99 -7.17
CA ALA A 104 -9.59 -27.82 -6.99
C ALA A 104 -8.76 -26.54 -7.04
N LEU A 105 -9.43 -25.40 -7.21
CA LEU A 105 -8.81 -24.07 -7.08
C LEU A 105 -8.77 -23.66 -5.62
N HIS A 106 -7.60 -23.24 -5.16
CA HIS A 106 -7.39 -22.82 -3.79
C HIS A 106 -7.04 -21.33 -3.77
N ASP A 107 -7.84 -20.56 -3.04
CA ASP A 107 -7.74 -19.11 -2.88
C ASP A 107 -7.09 -18.70 -1.54
N GLY A 108 -7.03 -19.62 -0.56
CA GLY A 108 -6.43 -19.40 0.74
C GLY A 108 -4.96 -19.80 0.81
N GLU A 109 -4.39 -19.69 2.00
CA GLU A 109 -3.06 -20.22 2.31
C GLU A 109 -3.10 -21.76 2.29
N LEU A 110 -2.15 -22.35 1.60
CA LEU A 110 -2.03 -23.79 1.43
C LEU A 110 -0.55 -24.19 1.54
N SER A 111 -0.23 -25.12 2.41
CA SER A 111 1.13 -25.63 2.54
C SER A 111 1.41 -26.77 1.55
N VAL A 112 2.68 -26.99 1.24
CA VAL A 112 3.10 -28.15 0.43
C VAL A 112 2.71 -29.45 1.11
N ALA A 113 2.70 -29.50 2.44
CA ALA A 113 2.30 -30.70 3.19
C ALA A 113 0.80 -31.06 3.06
N ASP A 114 -0.06 -30.07 2.71
CA ASP A 114 -1.51 -30.30 2.54
C ASP A 114 -1.85 -30.94 1.20
N LEU A 115 -0.92 -30.92 0.24
CA LEU A 115 -1.12 -31.46 -1.10
C LEU A 115 -1.15 -32.99 -1.11
N SER A 116 -1.82 -33.57 -2.10
CA SER A 116 -1.75 -35.00 -2.38
C SER A 116 -0.30 -35.42 -2.71
N ALA A 117 0.03 -36.69 -2.51
CA ALA A 117 1.36 -37.22 -2.83
C ALA A 117 1.76 -36.97 -4.31
N ALA A 118 0.79 -37.07 -5.23
CA ALA A 118 1.00 -36.83 -6.67
C ALA A 118 1.34 -35.36 -6.98
N ASP A 119 0.81 -34.40 -6.21
CA ASP A 119 1.09 -32.99 -6.38
C ASP A 119 2.31 -32.52 -5.57
N GLN A 120 2.67 -33.23 -4.51
CA GLN A 120 3.92 -33.02 -3.77
C GLN A 120 5.15 -33.51 -4.56
N GLU A 121 5.04 -34.63 -5.25
CA GLU A 121 6.14 -35.28 -5.95
C GLU A 121 6.95 -34.32 -6.86
N PRO A 122 6.35 -33.58 -7.80
CA PRO A 122 7.11 -32.65 -8.65
C PRO A 122 7.81 -31.54 -7.86
N LEU A 123 7.22 -31.09 -6.77
CA LEU A 123 7.82 -30.06 -5.90
C LEU A 123 9.04 -30.63 -5.17
N ILE A 124 8.91 -31.81 -4.56
CA ILE A 124 10.00 -32.49 -3.85
C ILE A 124 11.15 -32.80 -4.81
N ASN A 125 10.87 -33.38 -5.96
CA ASN A 125 11.90 -33.69 -6.97
C ASN A 125 12.65 -32.43 -7.42
N SER A 126 11.95 -31.31 -7.55
CA SER A 126 12.57 -30.02 -7.88
C SER A 126 13.44 -29.48 -6.75
N LEU A 127 12.98 -29.60 -5.50
CA LEU A 127 13.73 -29.19 -4.31
C LEU A 127 15.00 -30.04 -4.13
N GLU A 128 14.91 -31.36 -4.28
CA GLU A 128 16.08 -32.27 -4.23
C GLU A 128 17.11 -31.92 -5.32
N ALA A 129 16.62 -31.55 -6.52
CA ALA A 129 17.50 -31.14 -7.62
C ALA A 129 18.10 -29.72 -7.44
N ASP A 130 17.39 -28.81 -6.74
CA ASP A 130 17.89 -27.46 -6.42
C ASP A 130 18.82 -27.46 -5.19
N PHE A 131 18.71 -28.47 -4.30
CA PHE A 131 19.50 -28.61 -3.08
C PHE A 131 20.15 -30.00 -2.99
N PRO A 132 21.25 -30.25 -3.71
CA PRO A 132 21.93 -31.56 -3.72
C PRO A 132 22.45 -32.05 -2.34
N GLY A 133 22.56 -31.09 -1.39
CA GLY A 133 22.93 -31.39 0.01
C GLY A 133 21.80 -31.92 0.87
N GLY A 134 20.60 -31.97 0.32
CA GLY A 134 19.37 -32.49 0.92
C GLY A 134 18.29 -31.44 1.16
N PHE A 135 17.08 -31.80 0.75
CA PHE A 135 15.85 -31.14 1.17
C PHE A 135 15.28 -31.89 2.37
N ASP A 136 15.08 -31.18 3.47
CA ASP A 136 14.42 -31.76 4.63
C ASP A 136 12.89 -31.72 4.45
N LYS A 137 12.26 -32.90 4.32
CA LYS A 137 10.81 -33.02 4.16
C LYS A 137 10.02 -32.49 5.36
N ALA A 138 10.64 -32.42 6.54
CA ALA A 138 10.04 -31.81 7.72
C ALA A 138 9.76 -30.29 7.51
N HIS A 139 10.41 -29.65 6.55
CA HIS A 139 10.18 -28.26 6.19
C HIS A 139 9.01 -28.04 5.19
N ALA A 140 8.39 -29.10 4.66
CA ALA A 140 7.26 -28.98 3.72
C ALA A 140 6.10 -28.14 4.27
N PRO A 141 5.73 -28.19 5.57
CA PRO A 141 4.71 -27.33 6.15
C PRO A 141 5.07 -25.83 6.14
N LEU A 142 6.34 -25.47 6.09
CA LEU A 142 6.81 -24.08 6.06
C LEU A 142 6.70 -23.45 4.68
N LEU A 143 6.60 -24.26 3.62
CA LEU A 143 6.47 -23.80 2.24
C LEU A 143 5.00 -23.66 1.92
N THR A 144 4.55 -22.41 1.76
CA THR A 144 3.14 -22.12 1.52
C THR A 144 2.93 -21.39 0.20
N PHE A 145 1.73 -21.52 -0.32
CA PHE A 145 1.20 -20.73 -1.43
C PHE A 145 -0.04 -20.01 -0.96
N GLU A 146 -0.15 -18.73 -1.28
CA GLU A 146 -1.31 -17.92 -0.92
C GLU A 146 -1.72 -17.05 -2.12
N ARG A 147 -3.02 -17.06 -2.44
CA ARG A 147 -3.57 -16.11 -3.39
C ARG A 147 -3.84 -14.78 -2.70
N VAL A 148 -3.26 -13.72 -3.23
CA VAL A 148 -3.58 -12.36 -2.82
C VAL A 148 -4.57 -11.78 -3.84
N PRO A 149 -5.80 -11.43 -3.43
CA PRO A 149 -6.86 -11.04 -4.35
C PRO A 149 -6.65 -9.60 -4.85
N PHE A 150 -5.58 -9.37 -5.62
CA PHE A 150 -5.39 -8.11 -6.33
C PHE A 150 -5.05 -8.38 -7.80
N ASP A 151 -5.57 -7.54 -8.66
CA ASP A 151 -5.16 -7.48 -10.05
C ASP A 151 -3.97 -6.52 -10.19
N LEU A 152 -3.05 -6.83 -11.11
CA LEU A 152 -1.88 -5.99 -11.39
C LEU A 152 -2.27 -4.59 -11.89
N GLU A 153 -3.40 -4.48 -12.58
CA GLU A 153 -3.92 -3.20 -13.09
C GLU A 153 -4.64 -2.39 -11.99
N SER A 154 -5.19 -3.05 -10.96
CA SER A 154 -6.00 -2.42 -9.91
C SER A 154 -5.34 -2.44 -8.52
N TYR A 155 -4.06 -2.83 -8.40
CA TYR A 155 -3.39 -2.94 -7.10
C TYR A 155 -3.44 -1.65 -6.29
N ARG A 156 -3.29 -0.48 -6.94
CA ARG A 156 -3.39 0.83 -6.30
C ARG A 156 -4.77 1.03 -5.65
N THR A 157 -5.83 0.73 -6.39
CA THR A 157 -7.20 0.82 -5.89
C THR A 157 -7.45 -0.11 -4.71
N THR A 158 -6.90 -1.33 -4.76
CA THR A 158 -7.00 -2.30 -3.67
C THR A 158 -6.30 -1.82 -2.40
N VAL A 159 -5.07 -1.30 -2.52
CA VAL A 159 -4.32 -0.75 -1.38
C VAL A 159 -4.99 0.51 -0.82
N LEU A 160 -5.45 1.42 -1.69
CA LEU A 160 -6.23 2.60 -1.28
C LEU A 160 -7.49 2.21 -0.52
N GLY A 161 -8.24 1.20 -0.98
CA GLY A 161 -9.42 0.69 -0.27
C GLY A 161 -9.09 0.19 1.14
N ARG A 162 -7.95 -0.46 1.35
CA ARG A 162 -7.48 -0.88 2.69
C ARG A 162 -7.07 0.32 3.55
N ILE A 163 -6.44 1.33 2.95
CA ILE A 163 -6.09 2.58 3.64
C ILE A 163 -7.37 3.33 4.06
N VAL A 164 -8.35 3.46 3.17
CA VAL A 164 -9.63 4.07 3.50
C VAL A 164 -10.24 3.38 4.71
N LYS A 165 -10.33 2.04 4.68
CA LYS A 165 -10.88 1.26 5.80
C LYS A 165 -10.09 1.45 7.09
N LEU A 166 -8.76 1.48 7.05
CA LEU A 166 -7.91 1.76 8.20
C LEU A 166 -8.20 3.15 8.77
N LEU A 167 -8.26 4.17 7.91
CA LEU A 167 -8.49 5.54 8.33
C LEU A 167 -9.91 5.75 8.86
N GLU A 168 -10.94 5.10 8.29
CA GLU A 168 -12.31 5.09 8.82
C GLU A 168 -12.38 4.50 10.23
N GLU A 169 -11.66 3.39 10.48
CA GLU A 169 -11.59 2.77 11.80
C GLU A 169 -10.90 3.68 12.84
N LEU A 170 -9.94 4.51 12.41
CA LEU A 170 -9.29 5.50 13.26
C LEU A 170 -10.20 6.73 13.50
N HIS A 171 -10.72 7.33 12.46
CA HIS A 171 -11.68 8.43 12.49
C HIS A 171 -12.27 8.70 11.10
N PRO A 172 -13.61 8.85 10.94
CA PRO A 172 -14.25 9.06 9.63
C PRO A 172 -13.70 10.24 8.83
N ASP A 173 -13.29 11.33 9.48
CA ASP A 173 -12.77 12.52 8.82
C ASP A 173 -11.38 12.29 8.17
N PHE A 174 -10.66 11.23 8.54
CA PHE A 174 -9.34 10.93 7.99
C PHE A 174 -9.38 10.33 6.58
N VAL A 175 -10.54 9.88 6.11
CA VAL A 175 -10.71 9.32 4.76
C VAL A 175 -10.26 10.32 3.68
N ALA A 176 -10.47 11.62 3.90
CA ALA A 176 -10.06 12.68 2.98
C ALA A 176 -8.54 12.71 2.71
N VAL A 177 -7.72 12.15 3.59
CA VAL A 177 -6.26 12.11 3.46
C VAL A 177 -5.71 10.72 3.07
N SER A 178 -6.57 9.84 2.57
CA SER A 178 -6.18 8.47 2.16
C SER A 178 -5.14 8.44 1.04
N SER A 179 -5.27 9.29 0.02
CA SER A 179 -4.30 9.39 -1.07
C SER A 179 -2.93 9.92 -0.61
N PRO A 180 -2.84 11.03 0.15
CA PRO A 180 -1.57 11.44 0.75
C PRO A 180 -0.92 10.39 1.65
N PHE A 181 -1.71 9.67 2.43
CA PHE A 181 -1.19 8.58 3.25
C PHE A 181 -0.62 7.45 2.39
N TYR A 182 -1.31 7.08 1.31
CA TYR A 182 -0.83 6.11 0.34
C TYR A 182 0.53 6.51 -0.25
N GLU A 183 0.66 7.75 -0.74
CA GLU A 183 1.92 8.24 -1.33
C GLU A 183 3.06 8.30 -0.28
N ALA A 184 2.77 8.74 0.94
CA ALA A 184 3.74 8.73 2.03
C ALA A 184 4.20 7.31 2.39
N LEU A 185 3.28 6.34 2.39
CA LEU A 185 3.56 4.94 2.65
C LEU A 185 4.40 4.30 1.53
N LEU A 186 4.11 4.63 0.26
CA LEU A 186 4.92 4.19 -0.87
C LEU A 186 6.33 4.78 -0.83
N THR A 187 6.46 6.06 -0.48
CA THR A 187 7.77 6.72 -0.34
C THR A 187 8.58 6.03 0.76
N ALA A 188 7.99 5.81 1.94
CA ALA A 188 8.65 5.13 3.05
C ALA A 188 9.07 3.70 2.67
N ALA A 189 8.22 2.95 1.96
CA ALA A 189 8.57 1.62 1.46
C ALA A 189 9.68 1.69 0.39
N GLY A 190 9.66 2.69 -0.49
CA GLY A 190 10.69 2.93 -1.51
C GLY A 190 12.05 3.24 -0.90
N GLU A 191 12.11 3.98 0.19
CA GLU A 191 13.34 4.24 0.95
C GLU A 191 13.91 2.96 1.59
N CYS A 192 13.03 1.97 1.88
CA CYS A 192 13.43 0.66 2.40
C CYS A 192 13.94 -0.29 1.30
N THR A 193 13.79 0.05 0.02
CA THR A 193 14.27 -0.76 -1.12
C THR A 193 15.69 -0.36 -1.52
N GLY A 194 16.41 -1.27 -2.17
CA GLY A 194 17.71 -0.93 -2.80
C GLY A 194 18.97 -1.37 -2.05
N ASN A 195 18.86 -1.94 -0.87
CA ASN A 195 20.00 -2.55 -0.17
C ASN A 195 20.19 -4.00 -0.63
N LYS A 196 20.95 -4.19 -1.72
CA LYS A 196 21.20 -5.51 -2.33
C LYS A 196 22.19 -6.41 -1.57
N ILE A 197 22.66 -6.01 -0.40
CA ILE A 197 23.59 -6.82 0.39
C ILE A 197 22.77 -7.91 1.10
N LYS A 198 22.98 -9.15 0.74
CA LYS A 198 22.36 -10.29 1.41
C LYS A 198 22.84 -10.36 2.86
N SER A 199 21.92 -10.42 3.81
CA SER A 199 22.24 -10.61 5.22
C SER A 199 22.49 -12.10 5.49
N ALA A 200 23.47 -12.39 6.32
CA ALA A 200 23.77 -13.76 6.69
C ALA A 200 22.97 -14.22 7.91
N THR A 201 22.48 -13.29 8.72
CA THR A 201 21.78 -13.57 9.98
C THR A 201 20.46 -12.79 10.09
N VAL A 202 19.56 -13.29 10.95
CA VAL A 202 18.29 -12.63 11.29
C VAL A 202 18.53 -11.26 11.94
N GLU A 203 19.56 -11.15 12.78
CA GLU A 203 19.91 -9.87 13.42
C GLU A 203 20.35 -8.80 12.41
N GLU A 204 21.11 -9.21 11.39
CA GLU A 204 21.47 -8.30 10.29
C GLU A 204 20.27 -7.87 9.47
N LEU A 205 19.30 -8.78 9.21
CA LEU A 205 18.06 -8.46 8.54
C LEU A 205 17.27 -7.39 9.31
N ARG A 206 17.14 -7.53 10.63
CA ARG A 206 16.41 -6.58 11.49
C ARG A 206 17.03 -5.19 11.51
N LYS A 207 18.36 -5.07 11.38
CA LYS A 207 19.06 -3.78 11.37
C LYS A 207 18.93 -3.02 10.04
N ARG A 208 18.29 -3.63 9.04
CA ARG A 208 18.10 -3.00 7.73
C ARG A 208 17.06 -1.89 7.79
N VAL A 209 17.15 -0.99 6.82
CA VAL A 209 16.08 -0.01 6.60
C VAL A 209 14.79 -0.74 6.30
N SER A 210 13.83 -0.60 7.17
CA SER A 210 12.59 -1.37 7.19
C SER A 210 11.40 -0.46 7.43
N LEU A 211 10.22 -0.94 7.09
CA LEU A 211 8.96 -0.30 7.48
C LEU A 211 8.40 -1.06 8.69
N ASP A 212 8.33 -0.40 9.83
CA ASP A 212 7.85 -0.98 11.08
C ASP A 212 6.53 -0.35 11.56
N HIS A 213 5.95 -0.91 12.62
CA HIS A 213 4.72 -0.44 13.23
C HIS A 213 4.84 1.04 13.68
N GLU A 214 5.98 1.42 14.29
CA GLU A 214 6.19 2.78 14.76
C GLU A 214 6.26 3.81 13.62
N GLN A 215 6.91 3.45 12.51
CA GLN A 215 6.96 4.33 11.33
C GLN A 215 5.58 4.55 10.73
N ILE A 216 4.75 3.50 10.63
CA ILE A 216 3.37 3.65 10.17
C ILE A 216 2.57 4.49 11.17
N SER A 217 2.74 4.28 12.48
CA SER A 217 2.10 5.10 13.50
C SER A 217 2.47 6.58 13.37
N ARG A 218 3.75 6.88 13.12
CA ARG A 218 4.19 8.27 12.85
C ARG A 218 3.55 8.86 11.59
N LEU A 219 3.40 8.07 10.52
CA LEU A 219 2.68 8.50 9.31
C LEU A 219 1.21 8.77 9.61
N VAL A 220 0.56 7.89 10.38
CA VAL A 220 -0.84 8.07 10.82
C VAL A 220 -0.99 9.35 11.63
N VAL A 221 -0.15 9.58 12.66
CA VAL A 221 -0.18 10.81 13.47
C VAL A 221 0.01 12.06 12.62
N ARG A 222 0.95 12.03 11.65
CA ARG A 222 1.15 13.16 10.72
C ARG A 222 -0.08 13.44 9.87
N VAL A 223 -0.75 12.39 9.41
CA VAL A 223 -1.98 12.50 8.62
C VAL A 223 -3.14 12.97 9.48
N GLN A 224 -3.23 12.48 10.74
CA GLN A 224 -4.24 12.92 11.70
C GLN A 224 -4.11 14.41 12.05
N SER A 225 -2.90 14.90 12.30
CA SER A 225 -2.70 16.33 12.57
C SER A 225 -3.13 17.21 11.40
N ARG A 226 -2.83 16.80 10.16
CA ARG A 226 -3.30 17.50 8.96
C ARG A 226 -4.81 17.43 8.76
N ALA A 227 -5.43 16.29 9.07
CA ALA A 227 -6.88 16.15 9.00
C ALA A 227 -7.59 16.96 10.09
N LYS A 228 -7.06 17.00 11.32
CA LYS A 228 -7.59 17.86 12.38
C LYS A 228 -7.56 19.33 12.00
N ASN A 229 -6.43 19.82 11.47
CA ASN A 229 -6.34 21.17 10.97
C ASN A 229 -7.41 21.47 9.89
N LEU A 230 -7.70 20.49 9.03
CA LEU A 230 -8.73 20.63 7.99
C LEU A 230 -10.14 20.67 8.58
N VAL A 231 -10.42 19.91 9.64
CA VAL A 231 -11.72 19.86 10.33
C VAL A 231 -11.94 21.11 11.17
N GLU A 232 -10.96 21.52 11.97
CA GLU A 232 -10.99 22.76 12.77
C GLU A 232 -11.18 23.97 11.86
N TRP A 233 -10.40 24.04 10.81
CA TRP A 233 -10.47 25.04 9.79
C TRP A 233 -11.84 25.07 9.08
N TRP A 234 -12.37 23.87 8.71
CA TRP A 234 -13.68 23.81 8.06
C TRP A 234 -14.81 24.36 8.93
N THR A 235 -14.70 24.23 10.25
CA THR A 235 -15.66 24.80 11.18
C THR A 235 -15.71 26.33 11.01
N SER A 236 -14.57 27.01 11.03
CA SER A 236 -14.50 28.46 10.80
C SER A 236 -15.06 28.87 9.43
N VAL A 237 -14.65 28.16 8.37
CA VAL A 237 -15.14 28.44 7.00
C VAL A 237 -16.65 28.19 6.87
N SER A 238 -17.17 27.15 7.50
CA SER A 238 -18.62 26.87 7.47
C SER A 238 -19.44 27.93 8.19
N ASP A 239 -18.91 28.44 9.30
CA ASP A 239 -19.54 29.52 10.07
C ASP A 239 -19.55 30.84 9.28
N GLU A 240 -18.45 31.20 8.60
CA GLU A 240 -18.39 32.36 7.69
C GLU A 240 -19.35 32.21 6.52
N LEU A 241 -19.33 31.04 5.84
CA LEU A 241 -20.30 30.79 4.74
C LEU A 241 -21.75 30.83 5.19
N ALA A 242 -22.06 30.42 6.41
CA ALA A 242 -23.38 30.52 6.99
C ALA A 242 -23.76 31.99 7.32
N ALA A 243 -22.80 32.76 7.83
CA ALA A 243 -22.95 34.19 8.06
C ALA A 243 -23.22 34.97 6.76
N ASP A 244 -22.61 34.56 5.65
CA ASP A 244 -22.85 35.08 4.28
C ASP A 244 -24.18 34.57 3.67
N GLY A 245 -25.02 33.89 4.44
CA GLY A 245 -26.34 33.45 4.02
C GLY A 245 -26.36 32.20 3.13
N LYS A 246 -25.23 31.43 3.06
CA LYS A 246 -25.21 30.16 2.33
C LYS A 246 -26.03 29.10 3.06
N ARG A 247 -26.82 28.34 2.29
CA ARG A 247 -27.61 27.24 2.86
C ARG A 247 -26.73 26.00 3.13
N ALA A 248 -27.11 25.22 4.11
CA ALA A 248 -26.36 24.01 4.52
C ALA A 248 -25.93 23.10 3.35
N LEU A 249 -26.79 22.90 2.35
CA LEU A 249 -26.46 22.12 1.15
C LEU A 249 -25.39 22.79 0.27
N GLN A 250 -25.33 24.10 0.22
CA GLN A 250 -24.29 24.84 -0.51
C GLN A 250 -22.97 24.74 0.22
N ILE A 251 -22.97 24.89 1.55
CA ILE A 251 -21.80 24.70 2.41
C ILE A 251 -21.24 23.28 2.24
N GLN A 252 -22.10 22.26 2.26
CA GLN A 252 -21.68 20.88 2.03
C GLN A 252 -21.07 20.66 0.63
N ARG A 253 -21.61 21.32 -0.40
CA ARG A 253 -21.01 21.27 -1.75
C ARG A 253 -19.62 21.88 -1.78
N VAL A 254 -19.43 23.05 -1.17
CA VAL A 254 -18.12 23.69 -1.07
C VAL A 254 -17.14 22.78 -0.33
N LYS A 255 -17.52 22.18 0.79
CA LYS A 255 -16.70 21.20 1.54
C LYS A 255 -16.22 20.08 0.64
N ASN A 256 -17.14 19.44 -0.07
CA ASN A 256 -16.81 18.32 -0.94
C ASN A 256 -15.85 18.72 -2.08
N ARG A 257 -16.00 19.95 -2.61
CA ARG A 257 -15.11 20.50 -3.64
C ARG A 257 -13.73 20.86 -3.09
N CYS A 258 -13.63 21.42 -1.87
CA CYS A 258 -12.35 21.63 -1.19
C CYS A 258 -11.58 20.30 -1.03
N ILE A 259 -12.26 19.26 -0.56
CA ILE A 259 -11.68 17.93 -0.44
C ILE A 259 -11.19 17.39 -1.79
N ALA A 260 -12.03 17.50 -2.82
CA ALA A 260 -11.70 17.08 -4.18
C ALA A 260 -10.48 17.82 -4.73
N TYR A 261 -10.43 19.15 -4.56
CA TYR A 261 -9.31 19.98 -4.99
C TYR A 261 -8.01 19.63 -4.28
N VAL A 262 -8.01 19.49 -2.95
CA VAL A 262 -6.85 19.06 -2.19
C VAL A 262 -6.32 17.71 -2.68
N ASN A 263 -7.22 16.77 -2.96
CA ASN A 263 -6.85 15.46 -3.46
C ASN A 263 -6.25 15.51 -4.87
N ALA A 264 -6.86 16.28 -5.80
CA ALA A 264 -6.36 16.48 -7.16
C ALA A 264 -4.98 17.13 -7.19
N ARG A 265 -4.77 18.19 -6.37
CA ARG A 265 -3.47 18.86 -6.24
C ARG A 265 -2.39 17.93 -5.71
N ARG A 266 -2.70 17.12 -4.71
CA ARG A 266 -1.78 16.15 -4.11
C ARG A 266 -1.49 14.96 -5.02
N ALA A 267 -2.42 14.60 -5.90
CA ALA A 267 -2.21 13.62 -6.94
C ALA A 267 -1.34 14.15 -8.10
N GLY A 268 -0.95 15.42 -8.06
CA GLY A 268 -0.15 16.06 -9.11
C GLY A 268 -0.93 16.29 -10.41
N GLU A 269 -2.25 16.39 -10.34
CA GLU A 269 -3.07 16.70 -11.50
C GLU A 269 -2.71 18.08 -12.05
N ARG A 270 -2.37 18.15 -13.34
CA ARG A 270 -1.85 19.37 -13.98
C ARG A 270 -2.79 20.56 -13.84
N VAL A 271 -4.10 20.32 -13.92
CA VAL A 271 -5.12 21.37 -13.78
C VAL A 271 -5.09 21.94 -12.36
N ALA A 272 -5.12 21.07 -11.35
CA ALA A 272 -5.08 21.48 -9.95
C ALA A 272 -3.78 22.23 -9.60
N ALA A 273 -2.62 21.77 -10.11
CA ALA A 273 -1.32 22.42 -9.92
C ALA A 273 -1.28 23.84 -10.52
N ARG A 274 -1.74 24.02 -11.77
CA ARG A 274 -1.84 25.33 -12.42
C ARG A 274 -2.83 26.26 -11.72
N THR A 275 -3.96 25.72 -11.26
CA THR A 275 -4.95 26.48 -10.51
C THR A 275 -4.37 26.96 -9.19
N SER A 276 -3.62 26.11 -8.47
CA SER A 276 -2.92 26.46 -7.24
C SER A 276 -1.92 27.60 -7.45
N GLU A 277 -1.08 27.50 -8.48
CA GLU A 277 -0.09 28.52 -8.83
C GLU A 277 -0.76 29.88 -9.14
N ALA A 278 -1.79 29.88 -10.00
CA ALA A 278 -2.51 31.08 -10.39
C ALA A 278 -3.23 31.76 -9.20
N ILE A 279 -3.86 30.96 -8.34
CA ILE A 279 -4.53 31.47 -7.13
C ILE A 279 -3.50 31.98 -6.11
N GLY A 280 -2.41 31.25 -5.87
CA GLY A 280 -1.35 31.69 -4.96
C GLY A 280 -0.78 33.05 -5.37
N GLU A 281 -0.50 33.26 -6.67
CA GLU A 281 -0.09 34.57 -7.16
C GLU A 281 -1.13 35.67 -6.96
N ALA A 282 -2.41 35.35 -7.13
CA ALA A 282 -3.50 36.30 -6.93
C ALA A 282 -3.66 36.70 -5.45
N ILE A 283 -3.58 35.72 -4.55
CA ILE A 283 -3.62 35.97 -3.10
C ILE A 283 -2.49 36.92 -2.67
N VAL A 284 -1.26 36.67 -3.11
CA VAL A 284 -0.10 37.51 -2.80
C VAL A 284 -0.25 38.93 -3.36
N LYS A 285 -0.75 39.07 -4.59
CA LYS A 285 -0.93 40.39 -5.25
C LYS A 285 -2.07 41.22 -4.68
N ALA A 286 -3.15 40.57 -4.27
CA ALA A 286 -4.38 41.28 -3.87
C ALA A 286 -4.49 41.51 -2.36
N ALA A 287 -3.57 40.95 -1.55
CA ALA A 287 -3.65 40.98 -0.07
C ALA A 287 -5.08 40.61 0.42
N LEU A 288 -5.67 39.58 -0.19
CA LEU A 288 -7.05 39.18 0.01
C LEU A 288 -7.28 38.71 1.44
N GLY A 289 -8.19 39.35 2.16
CA GLY A 289 -8.47 39.06 3.56
C GLY A 289 -9.90 38.57 3.85
N ASP A 290 -10.79 38.61 2.86
CA ASP A 290 -12.19 38.21 3.01
C ASP A 290 -12.69 37.33 1.85
N MET A 291 -13.79 36.60 2.11
CA MET A 291 -14.33 35.62 1.17
C MET A 291 -14.92 36.24 -0.11
N ASP A 292 -15.45 37.46 -0.02
CA ASP A 292 -16.05 38.14 -1.19
C ASP A 292 -14.96 38.60 -2.17
N SER A 293 -13.85 39.14 -1.66
CA SER A 293 -12.66 39.48 -2.44
C SER A 293 -12.03 38.26 -3.09
N VAL A 294 -12.03 37.12 -2.39
CA VAL A 294 -11.57 35.82 -2.91
C VAL A 294 -12.44 35.34 -4.08
N LEU A 295 -13.75 35.48 -3.95
CA LEU A 295 -14.69 35.05 -5.01
C LEU A 295 -14.56 35.91 -6.26
N GLU A 296 -14.47 37.25 -6.11
CA GLU A 296 -14.28 38.19 -7.22
C GLU A 296 -12.97 37.91 -7.97
N ALA A 297 -11.89 37.66 -7.23
CA ALA A 297 -10.62 37.29 -7.81
C ALA A 297 -10.71 35.97 -8.60
N ALA A 298 -11.42 34.96 -8.10
CA ALA A 298 -11.63 33.68 -8.80
C ALA A 298 -12.35 33.88 -10.13
N VAL A 299 -13.41 34.70 -10.16
CA VAL A 299 -14.15 35.04 -11.38
C VAL A 299 -13.24 35.77 -12.37
N THR A 300 -12.41 36.67 -11.89
CA THR A 300 -11.44 37.43 -12.71
C THR A 300 -10.37 36.49 -13.30
N LEU A 301 -9.80 35.58 -12.53
CA LEU A 301 -8.84 34.58 -13.00
C LEU A 301 -9.42 33.68 -14.09
N LYS A 302 -10.69 33.28 -13.93
CA LYS A 302 -11.41 32.50 -14.95
C LYS A 302 -11.62 33.32 -16.24
N ALA A 303 -12.01 34.59 -16.13
CA ALA A 303 -12.20 35.47 -17.27
C ALA A 303 -10.90 35.72 -18.06
N HIS A 304 -9.76 35.72 -17.39
CA HIS A 304 -8.44 35.86 -18.02
C HIS A 304 -7.84 34.54 -18.54
N GLY A 305 -8.58 33.41 -18.48
CA GLY A 305 -8.11 32.11 -18.98
C GLY A 305 -6.98 31.48 -18.17
N LEU A 306 -6.71 31.98 -16.97
CA LEU A 306 -5.71 31.40 -16.05
C LEU A 306 -6.21 30.15 -15.36
N ILE A 307 -7.53 29.95 -15.36
CA ILE A 307 -8.22 28.78 -14.85
C ILE A 307 -9.07 28.18 -15.97
N GLU A 308 -9.21 26.87 -15.97
CA GLU A 308 -9.92 26.14 -17.01
C GLU A 308 -11.38 26.61 -17.14
N PRO A 309 -11.85 26.92 -18.37
CA PRO A 309 -13.20 27.47 -18.59
C PRO A 309 -14.32 26.54 -18.11
N SER A 310 -14.08 25.23 -18.07
CA SER A 310 -15.01 24.21 -17.62
C SER A 310 -15.19 24.14 -16.10
N SER A 311 -14.29 24.77 -15.32
CA SER A 311 -14.39 24.77 -13.86
C SER A 311 -15.67 25.47 -13.39
N GLU A 312 -16.45 24.78 -12.55
CA GLU A 312 -17.63 25.37 -11.93
C GLU A 312 -17.21 26.45 -10.92
N LEU A 313 -18.10 27.41 -10.64
CA LEU A 313 -17.84 28.48 -9.67
C LEU A 313 -17.49 27.91 -8.28
N TYR A 314 -18.13 26.80 -7.90
CA TYR A 314 -17.82 26.11 -6.64
C TYR A 314 -16.43 25.47 -6.62
N ASP A 315 -15.89 25.03 -7.75
CA ASP A 315 -14.53 24.50 -7.84
C ASP A 315 -13.50 25.59 -7.59
N LEU A 316 -13.74 26.78 -8.16
CA LEU A 316 -12.88 27.95 -7.97
C LEU A 316 -12.93 28.47 -6.53
N GLN A 317 -14.12 28.60 -5.98
CA GLN A 317 -14.31 28.98 -4.59
C GLN A 317 -13.61 28.01 -3.65
N ALA A 318 -13.75 26.72 -3.89
CA ALA A 318 -13.09 25.68 -3.10
C ALA A 318 -11.57 25.76 -3.19
N ALA A 319 -11.01 25.92 -4.40
CA ALA A 319 -9.59 26.07 -4.61
C ALA A 319 -9.03 27.30 -3.87
N MET A 320 -9.69 28.44 -4.00
CA MET A 320 -9.28 29.68 -3.32
C MET A 320 -9.36 29.58 -1.81
N ILE A 321 -10.40 28.96 -1.26
CA ILE A 321 -10.51 28.69 0.17
C ILE A 321 -9.30 27.88 0.66
N VAL A 322 -8.95 26.80 -0.06
CA VAL A 322 -7.82 25.94 0.32
C VAL A 322 -6.49 26.71 0.26
N GLU A 323 -6.21 27.45 -0.83
CA GLU A 323 -4.95 28.18 -1.00
C GLU A 323 -4.83 29.34 0.01
N LEU A 324 -5.92 30.08 0.27
CA LEU A 324 -5.91 31.13 1.27
C LEU A 324 -5.54 30.60 2.65
N MET A 325 -6.08 29.46 3.03
CA MET A 325 -5.81 28.88 4.35
C MET A 325 -4.42 28.29 4.48
N GLU A 326 -3.84 27.75 3.40
CA GLU A 326 -2.45 27.29 3.42
C GLU A 326 -1.44 28.46 3.51
N THR A 327 -1.84 29.66 3.09
CA THR A 327 -1.02 30.86 3.26
C THR A 327 -1.12 31.50 4.66
N MET A 328 -2.17 31.17 5.43
CA MET A 328 -2.39 31.68 6.79
C MET A 328 -1.81 30.74 7.89
N THR A 329 -1.40 29.51 7.54
CA THR A 329 -0.78 28.54 8.45
C THR A 329 0.71 28.43 8.24
#